data_23c0413ab1b1ba27eca37f0ff02d85ff
#
_entry.id   23c0413ab1b1ba27eca37f0ff02d85ff
#
_cell.length_a   1.000
_cell.length_b   1.000
_cell.length_c   1.000
_cell.angle_alpha   90.00
_cell.angle_beta   90.00
_cell.angle_gamma   90.00
#
_symmetry.space_group_name_H-M   'P 1'
#
loop_
_entity.id
_entity.type
_entity.pdbx_description
1 polymer ?
#
loop_
_entity_poly.entity_id
_entity_poly.type
_entity_poly.pdbx_seq_one_letter_code
_entity_poly.pdbx_strand_id
1 'polypeptide(L)'
;MSKETFVFTSSTLRSLRLQREKLEWEERQRAASRQWASQRYHPTARSLLSLPKPTRHLEYCRDPALHNALYTGDLPRIQSIFKDKITSNLIVETQVEELEWSADQGLWVLTAQKKHTSPLRITAARGYQDCVKHLLLKGADVNAVIGGKAALHDSCANHHEECTRLLLRYGANANILSEEGLVPLHLCTTQETLPCAQLLLEYGALVNQKSRDGHASPLHVASRHGLEDHVKLYLSYGANIAHRNQEGETALNTACASADKPEEAGRYYQVVKQLLDSGANVQIAGRKNHTPLHNACSNCHIGIVELLLQHGAEVNISNCADNTPMDCALQAVEDYLEEEPEKVIATLLNHGAAFINPKMLKFCASSPRSMEIILNSYDRVVSCDSWVGSVPTEMWHEYQVFYDSALFLVNQPRPLQHLARCAIRRQLGIRCHKGISQLKLPSALHEYLLLPLKGYLQ
;
A
#
# COMPACT_ATOMS: atom_id res chain seq x y z
N MET A 1 -15.77 -25.65 -33.32
CA MET A 1 -15.88 -24.62 -32.25
C MET A 1 -15.13 -25.19 -31.04
N SER A 2 -13.87 -24.80 -30.90
CA SER A 2 -13.01 -25.20 -29.79
C SER A 2 -13.47 -24.48 -28.52
N LYS A 3 -13.80 -25.22 -27.49
CA LYS A 3 -14.04 -24.69 -26.15
C LYS A 3 -12.68 -24.26 -25.59
N GLU A 4 -12.39 -22.96 -25.62
CA GLU A 4 -11.28 -22.42 -24.85
C GLU A 4 -11.63 -22.54 -23.37
N THR A 5 -11.03 -23.52 -22.70
CA THR A 5 -11.04 -23.62 -21.25
C THR A 5 -10.01 -22.64 -20.71
N PHE A 6 -10.46 -21.56 -20.09
CA PHE A 6 -9.59 -20.69 -19.30
C PHE A 6 -8.98 -21.49 -18.14
N VAL A 7 -7.67 -21.70 -18.20
CA VAL A 7 -6.91 -22.30 -17.10
C VAL A 7 -6.63 -21.19 -16.09
N PHE A 8 -7.31 -21.22 -14.95
CA PHE A 8 -7.02 -20.32 -13.84
C PHE A 8 -5.72 -20.78 -13.15
N THR A 9 -4.67 -20.03 -13.30
CA THR A 9 -3.43 -20.25 -12.52
C THR A 9 -3.64 -19.87 -11.05
N SER A 10 -2.82 -20.41 -10.15
CA SER A 10 -2.88 -20.08 -8.71
C SER A 10 -2.75 -18.57 -8.46
N SER A 11 -1.96 -17.88 -9.28
CA SER A 11 -1.76 -16.42 -9.21
C SER A 11 -3.00 -15.65 -9.64
N THR A 12 -3.70 -16.07 -10.71
CA THR A 12 -4.97 -15.45 -11.11
C THR A 12 -6.08 -15.67 -10.09
N LEU A 13 -6.14 -16.83 -9.45
CA LEU A 13 -7.09 -17.11 -8.36
C LEU A 13 -6.77 -16.26 -7.12
N ARG A 14 -5.48 -16.06 -6.81
CA ARG A 14 -5.05 -15.19 -5.70
C ARG A 14 -5.37 -13.72 -5.98
N SER A 15 -5.11 -13.25 -7.19
CA SER A 15 -5.47 -11.90 -7.64
C SER A 15 -6.98 -11.66 -7.57
N LEU A 16 -7.79 -12.62 -8.04
CA LEU A 16 -9.24 -12.54 -7.98
C LEU A 16 -9.75 -12.58 -6.52
N ARG A 17 -9.11 -13.35 -5.62
CA ARG A 17 -9.43 -13.34 -4.19
C ARG A 17 -9.11 -12.00 -3.55
N LEU A 18 -7.96 -11.41 -3.85
CA LEU A 18 -7.56 -10.09 -3.36
C LEU A 18 -8.49 -8.99 -3.89
N GLN A 19 -8.86 -9.06 -5.17
CA GLN A 19 -9.83 -8.13 -5.76
C GLN A 19 -11.21 -8.29 -5.11
N ARG A 20 -11.67 -9.52 -4.88
CA ARG A 20 -12.91 -9.80 -4.16
C ARG A 20 -12.87 -9.29 -2.73
N GLU A 21 -11.80 -9.55 -1.98
CA GLU A 21 -11.64 -9.05 -0.61
C GLU A 21 -11.62 -7.51 -0.56
N LYS A 22 -11.00 -6.87 -1.57
CA LYS A 22 -10.99 -5.41 -1.72
C LYS A 22 -12.40 -4.88 -1.98
N LEU A 23 -13.14 -5.49 -2.89
CA LEU A 23 -14.54 -5.13 -3.19
C LEU A 23 -15.45 -5.33 -1.96
N GLU A 24 -15.34 -6.47 -1.27
CA GLU A 24 -16.11 -6.75 -0.04
C GLU A 24 -15.75 -5.78 1.09
N TRP A 25 -14.49 -5.31 1.15
CA TRP A 25 -14.06 -4.29 2.09
C TRP A 25 -14.66 -2.92 1.75
N GLU A 26 -14.61 -2.53 0.47
CA GLU A 26 -15.23 -1.28 -0.02
C GLU A 26 -16.75 -1.28 0.21
N GLU A 27 -17.43 -2.41 -0.02
CA GLU A 27 -18.86 -2.56 0.26
C GLU A 27 -19.19 -2.45 1.75
N ARG A 28 -18.39 -3.06 2.62
CA ARG A 28 -18.55 -2.91 4.09
C ARG A 28 -18.36 -1.47 4.52
N GLN A 29 -17.40 -0.75 3.95
CA GLN A 29 -17.20 0.67 4.20
C GLN A 29 -18.40 1.50 3.73
N ARG A 30 -18.91 1.24 2.53
CA ARG A 30 -20.12 1.91 2.00
C ARG A 30 -21.37 1.59 2.84
N ALA A 31 -21.54 0.35 3.29
CA ALA A 31 -22.63 -0.07 4.15
C ALA A 31 -22.55 0.59 5.55
N ALA A 32 -21.37 0.67 6.14
CA ALA A 32 -21.14 1.36 7.40
C ALA A 32 -21.45 2.86 7.29
N SER A 33 -21.04 3.49 6.18
CA SER A 33 -21.34 4.91 5.91
C SER A 33 -22.84 5.16 5.73
N ARG A 34 -23.56 4.23 5.06
CA ARG A 34 -25.04 4.28 4.91
C ARG A 34 -25.76 4.10 6.25
N GLN A 35 -25.29 3.16 7.07
CA GLN A 35 -25.86 2.89 8.40
C GLN A 35 -25.65 4.07 9.35
N TRP A 36 -24.49 4.75 9.25
CA TRP A 36 -24.18 5.95 10.01
C TRP A 36 -25.03 7.16 9.56
N ALA A 37 -25.28 7.30 8.26
CA ALA A 37 -26.18 8.32 7.71
C ALA A 37 -27.62 8.10 8.16
N SER A 38 -28.11 6.85 8.23
CA SER A 38 -29.46 6.52 8.68
C SER A 38 -29.66 6.71 10.19
N GLN A 39 -28.64 6.49 11.01
CA GLN A 39 -28.70 6.72 12.47
C GLN A 39 -28.75 8.21 12.85
N ARG A 40 -28.37 9.14 11.95
CA ARG A 40 -28.51 10.59 12.17
C ARG A 40 -29.94 11.12 12.00
N TYR A 41 -30.88 10.31 11.51
CA TYR A 41 -32.27 10.69 11.27
C TYR A 41 -33.26 10.10 12.30
N HIS A 42 -32.90 10.00 13.58
CA HIS A 42 -33.89 9.80 14.63
C HIS A 42 -34.11 11.10 15.42
N PRO A 43 -35.33 11.68 15.37
CA PRO A 43 -35.65 12.92 16.10
C PRO A 43 -36.06 12.60 17.52
N THR A 44 -35.12 12.53 18.45
CA THR A 44 -35.40 12.63 19.87
C THR A 44 -34.24 13.29 20.59
N ALA A 45 -34.37 14.58 20.81
CA ALA A 45 -34.07 15.25 22.09
C ALA A 45 -34.21 16.77 21.94
N ARG A 46 -35.06 17.26 22.72
CA ARG A 46 -35.43 18.63 23.09
C ARG A 46 -34.33 19.68 23.03
N SER A 47 -34.73 20.79 22.34
CA SER A 47 -34.60 22.17 22.79
C SER A 47 -33.35 22.61 23.51
N LEU A 48 -32.52 23.39 22.79
CA LEU A 48 -31.92 24.61 23.35
C LEU A 48 -31.66 25.55 22.15
N LEU A 49 -32.36 26.67 22.21
CA LEU A 49 -32.19 27.95 21.50
C LEU A 49 -31.12 27.96 20.37
N SER A 50 -31.50 27.58 19.19
CA SER A 50 -30.74 27.88 17.97
C SER A 50 -31.35 29.14 17.36
N LEU A 51 -30.56 30.18 17.28
CA LEU A 51 -30.80 31.28 16.35
C LEU A 51 -31.08 30.70 14.95
N PRO A 52 -32.08 31.20 14.20
CA PRO A 52 -32.39 30.68 12.90
C PRO A 52 -31.18 30.86 12.00
N LYS A 53 -30.58 29.74 11.55
CA LYS A 53 -29.62 29.74 10.45
C LYS A 53 -30.37 30.33 9.25
N PRO A 54 -29.82 31.38 8.58
CA PRO A 54 -30.44 31.88 7.39
C PRO A 54 -30.55 30.73 6.39
N THR A 55 -31.79 30.38 6.01
CA THR A 55 -32.09 29.45 4.94
C THR A 55 -31.58 30.07 3.65
N ARG A 56 -30.32 29.80 3.30
CA ARG A 56 -29.79 30.11 1.98
C ARG A 56 -30.49 29.17 1.01
N HIS A 57 -31.35 29.72 0.14
CA HIS A 57 -31.79 29.00 -1.04
C HIS A 57 -30.58 28.71 -1.89
N LEU A 58 -30.13 27.44 -1.90
CA LEU A 58 -29.06 26.98 -2.78
C LEU A 58 -29.68 26.90 -4.19
N GLU A 59 -29.22 27.78 -5.08
CA GLU A 59 -29.64 27.76 -6.48
C GLU A 59 -28.86 26.70 -7.23
N TYR A 60 -29.57 25.73 -7.81
CA TYR A 60 -28.98 24.68 -8.64
C TYR A 60 -28.95 25.12 -10.09
N CYS A 61 -27.79 24.97 -10.72
CA CYS A 61 -27.62 25.30 -12.14
C CYS A 61 -27.36 24.03 -12.95
N ARG A 62 -28.11 23.86 -14.03
CA ARG A 62 -28.00 22.79 -15.02
C ARG A 62 -27.69 23.31 -16.41
N ASP A 63 -27.34 24.58 -16.55
CA ASP A 63 -27.08 25.19 -17.85
C ASP A 63 -25.80 24.59 -18.48
N PRO A 64 -25.93 23.92 -19.64
CA PRO A 64 -24.76 23.34 -20.34
C PRO A 64 -23.72 24.39 -20.73
N ALA A 65 -24.14 25.64 -20.99
CA ALA A 65 -23.25 26.71 -21.38
C ALA A 65 -22.34 27.13 -20.23
N LEU A 66 -22.88 27.13 -18.99
CA LEU A 66 -22.13 27.38 -17.77
C LEU A 66 -21.16 26.23 -17.49
N HIS A 67 -21.62 24.98 -17.61
CA HIS A 67 -20.77 23.82 -17.48
C HIS A 67 -19.57 23.88 -18.42
N ASN A 68 -19.84 24.11 -19.73
CA ASN A 68 -18.77 24.18 -20.72
C ASN A 68 -17.77 25.29 -20.37
N ALA A 69 -18.22 26.48 -19.98
CA ALA A 69 -17.33 27.58 -19.61
C ALA A 69 -16.42 27.21 -18.42
N LEU A 70 -16.95 26.53 -17.40
CA LEU A 70 -16.17 26.07 -16.22
C LEU A 70 -15.17 24.96 -16.59
N TYR A 71 -15.59 23.99 -17.42
CA TYR A 71 -14.74 22.85 -17.78
C TYR A 71 -13.67 23.19 -18.84
N THR A 72 -13.89 24.26 -19.63
CA THR A 72 -12.91 24.76 -20.62
C THR A 72 -12.02 25.88 -20.07
N GLY A 73 -12.39 26.49 -18.93
CA GLY A 73 -11.67 27.62 -18.35
C GLY A 73 -11.84 28.92 -19.13
N ASP A 74 -13.00 29.09 -19.81
CA ASP A 74 -13.30 30.32 -20.58
C ASP A 74 -13.50 31.51 -19.63
N LEU A 75 -12.40 32.15 -19.30
CA LEU A 75 -12.38 33.31 -18.36
C LEU A 75 -13.34 34.41 -18.75
N PRO A 76 -13.37 34.94 -20.02
CA PRO A 76 -14.32 35.95 -20.44
C PRO A 76 -15.77 35.58 -20.15
N ARG A 77 -16.14 34.33 -20.42
CA ARG A 77 -17.49 33.82 -20.20
C ARG A 77 -17.78 33.63 -18.71
N ILE A 78 -16.82 33.11 -17.93
CA ILE A 78 -16.90 33.03 -16.48
C ILE A 78 -17.09 34.41 -15.85
N GLN A 79 -16.36 35.44 -16.31
CA GLN A 79 -16.49 36.82 -15.83
C GLN A 79 -17.87 37.40 -16.14
N SER A 80 -18.47 37.05 -17.28
CA SER A 80 -19.80 37.54 -17.67
C SER A 80 -20.92 36.92 -16.83
N ILE A 81 -20.75 35.64 -16.36
CA ILE A 81 -21.75 34.89 -15.60
C ILE A 81 -21.61 35.15 -14.09
N PHE A 82 -20.40 35.02 -13.55
CA PHE A 82 -20.13 35.11 -12.11
C PHE A 82 -19.76 36.55 -11.71
N LYS A 83 -20.78 37.36 -11.49
CA LYS A 83 -20.62 38.82 -11.20
C LYS A 83 -20.67 39.13 -9.70
N ASP A 84 -21.29 38.29 -8.93
CA ASP A 84 -21.58 38.54 -7.52
C ASP A 84 -21.44 37.25 -6.68
N LYS A 85 -21.64 37.39 -5.36
CA LYS A 85 -21.52 36.31 -4.39
C LYS A 85 -22.54 35.21 -4.60
N ILE A 86 -23.76 35.52 -5.11
CA ILE A 86 -24.83 34.53 -5.29
C ILE A 86 -24.44 33.61 -6.44
N THR A 87 -24.11 34.17 -7.59
CA THR A 87 -23.72 33.43 -8.77
C THR A 87 -22.44 32.61 -8.53
N SER A 88 -21.47 33.15 -7.79
CA SER A 88 -20.20 32.48 -7.51
C SER A 88 -20.35 31.27 -6.55
N ASN A 89 -21.47 31.14 -5.86
CA ASN A 89 -21.78 30.04 -4.94
C ASN A 89 -22.92 29.13 -5.45
N LEU A 90 -23.23 29.18 -6.73
CA LEU A 90 -24.19 28.26 -7.35
C LEU A 90 -23.72 26.80 -7.19
N ILE A 91 -24.70 25.90 -7.03
CA ILE A 91 -24.42 24.46 -7.07
C ILE A 91 -24.59 23.98 -8.51
N VAL A 92 -23.52 23.45 -9.06
CA VAL A 92 -23.53 22.83 -10.40
C VAL A 92 -23.93 21.37 -10.26
N GLU A 93 -25.06 20.99 -10.86
CA GLU A 93 -25.54 19.62 -10.86
C GLU A 93 -25.11 18.93 -12.16
N THR A 94 -24.38 17.84 -12.05
CA THR A 94 -24.02 16.98 -13.17
C THR A 94 -24.70 15.62 -13.01
N GLN A 95 -25.15 15.05 -14.13
CA GLN A 95 -25.60 13.67 -14.18
C GLN A 95 -24.45 12.80 -14.67
N VAL A 96 -24.11 11.79 -13.91
CA VAL A 96 -23.06 10.81 -14.25
C VAL A 96 -23.71 9.43 -14.22
N GLU A 97 -23.53 8.69 -15.30
CA GLU A 97 -23.98 7.30 -15.35
C GLU A 97 -22.89 6.44 -14.68
N GLU A 98 -23.21 5.78 -13.59
CA GLU A 98 -22.33 4.86 -12.89
C GLU A 98 -22.91 3.45 -12.91
N LEU A 99 -22.02 2.46 -13.09
CA LEU A 99 -22.38 1.05 -12.95
C LEU A 99 -22.59 0.74 -11.47
N GLU A 100 -23.80 0.35 -11.11
CA GLU A 100 -24.16 -0.06 -9.77
C GLU A 100 -24.62 -1.53 -9.80
N TRP A 101 -24.15 -2.32 -8.83
CA TRP A 101 -24.59 -3.71 -8.72
C TRP A 101 -26.01 -3.78 -8.20
N SER A 102 -26.93 -4.28 -9.02
CA SER A 102 -28.29 -4.55 -8.61
C SER A 102 -28.37 -5.96 -8.01
N ALA A 103 -28.57 -6.03 -6.70
CA ALA A 103 -28.75 -7.32 -6.01
C ALA A 103 -30.01 -8.06 -6.46
N ASP A 104 -31.06 -7.31 -6.85
CA ASP A 104 -32.33 -7.86 -7.31
C ASP A 104 -32.25 -8.49 -8.70
N GLN A 105 -31.36 -7.96 -9.55
CA GLN A 105 -31.18 -8.43 -10.94
C GLN A 105 -29.94 -9.29 -11.12
N GLY A 106 -29.03 -9.30 -10.15
CA GLY A 106 -27.76 -10.05 -10.20
C GLY A 106 -26.81 -9.58 -11.31
N LEU A 107 -26.88 -8.30 -11.70
CA LEU A 107 -26.04 -7.71 -12.76
C LEU A 107 -25.71 -6.24 -12.47
N TRP A 108 -24.70 -5.73 -13.18
CA TRP A 108 -24.32 -4.33 -13.11
C TRP A 108 -25.27 -3.49 -13.99
N VAL A 109 -25.93 -2.51 -13.39
CA VAL A 109 -26.88 -1.61 -14.06
C VAL A 109 -26.31 -0.20 -14.10
N LEU A 110 -26.43 0.47 -15.24
CA LEU A 110 -26.12 1.90 -15.35
C LEU A 110 -27.21 2.70 -14.62
N THR A 111 -26.83 3.33 -13.53
CA THR A 111 -27.68 4.25 -12.75
C THR A 111 -27.23 5.68 -12.96
N ALA A 112 -28.18 6.56 -13.30
CA ALA A 112 -27.89 7.99 -13.39
C ALA A 112 -27.83 8.59 -11.99
N GLN A 113 -26.62 8.90 -11.54
CA GLN A 113 -26.40 9.59 -10.26
C GLN A 113 -26.22 11.09 -10.47
N LYS A 114 -26.85 11.87 -9.60
CA LYS A 114 -26.67 13.33 -9.57
C LYS A 114 -25.47 13.66 -8.69
N LYS A 115 -24.46 14.25 -9.30
CA LYS A 115 -23.30 14.79 -8.56
C LYS A 115 -23.42 16.30 -8.46
N HIS A 116 -23.17 16.81 -7.25
CA HIS A 116 -23.14 18.23 -6.96
C HIS A 116 -21.70 18.71 -6.84
N THR A 117 -21.41 19.85 -7.41
CA THR A 117 -20.10 20.50 -7.31
C THR A 117 -20.27 22.02 -7.29
N SER A 118 -19.18 22.76 -7.10
CA SER A 118 -19.19 24.21 -7.18
C SER A 118 -18.30 24.73 -8.31
N PRO A 119 -18.57 25.93 -8.84
CA PRO A 119 -17.70 26.57 -9.82
C PRO A 119 -16.23 26.64 -9.36
N LEU A 120 -16.02 26.96 -8.09
CA LEU A 120 -14.68 27.03 -7.49
C LEU A 120 -13.99 25.68 -7.47
N ARG A 121 -14.72 24.59 -7.17
CA ARG A 121 -14.17 23.23 -7.20
C ARG A 121 -13.74 22.80 -8.61
N ILE A 122 -14.62 23.04 -9.62
CA ILE A 122 -14.34 22.67 -11.01
C ILE A 122 -13.07 23.38 -11.49
N THR A 123 -13.01 24.71 -11.29
CA THR A 123 -11.87 25.51 -11.75
C THR A 123 -10.57 25.17 -11.00
N ALA A 124 -10.66 24.88 -9.70
CA ALA A 124 -9.51 24.45 -8.90
C ALA A 124 -9.01 23.06 -9.31
N ALA A 125 -9.93 22.10 -9.58
CA ALA A 125 -9.60 20.77 -10.05
C ALA A 125 -8.93 20.74 -11.44
N ARG A 126 -9.15 21.77 -12.26
CA ARG A 126 -8.59 21.94 -13.60
C ARG A 126 -7.36 22.86 -13.65
N GLY A 127 -7.01 23.50 -12.56
CA GLY A 127 -5.85 24.37 -12.49
C GLY A 127 -6.03 25.75 -13.14
N TYR A 128 -7.27 26.20 -13.36
CA TYR A 128 -7.55 27.49 -13.98
C TYR A 128 -7.40 28.64 -12.98
N GLN A 129 -6.17 29.04 -12.71
CA GLN A 129 -5.82 30.01 -11.67
C GLN A 129 -6.57 31.34 -11.79
N ASP A 130 -6.73 31.88 -13.00
CA ASP A 130 -7.40 33.15 -13.21
C ASP A 130 -8.91 33.05 -12.94
N CYS A 131 -9.51 31.92 -13.28
CA CYS A 131 -10.91 31.64 -12.96
C CYS A 131 -11.11 31.47 -11.45
N VAL A 132 -10.23 30.74 -10.77
CA VAL A 132 -10.21 30.61 -9.30
C VAL A 132 -10.11 31.99 -8.65
N LYS A 133 -9.14 32.82 -9.08
CA LYS A 133 -8.95 34.18 -8.59
C LYS A 133 -10.19 35.03 -8.79
N HIS A 134 -10.81 34.99 -9.97
CA HIS A 134 -12.03 35.75 -10.28
C HIS A 134 -13.17 35.35 -9.35
N LEU A 135 -13.45 34.03 -9.20
CA LEU A 135 -14.51 33.52 -8.34
C LEU A 135 -14.32 33.92 -6.88
N LEU A 136 -13.08 33.84 -6.36
CA LEU A 136 -12.74 34.25 -5.00
C LEU A 136 -12.96 35.75 -4.79
N LEU A 137 -12.57 36.61 -5.76
CA LEU A 137 -12.82 38.04 -5.73
C LEU A 137 -14.30 38.38 -5.76
N LYS A 138 -15.14 37.57 -6.39
CA LYS A 138 -16.61 37.71 -6.42
C LYS A 138 -17.30 37.13 -5.21
N GLY A 139 -16.55 36.59 -4.23
CA GLY A 139 -17.06 36.12 -2.95
C GLY A 139 -17.54 34.67 -2.94
N ALA A 140 -16.91 33.83 -3.78
CA ALA A 140 -17.07 32.38 -3.66
C ALA A 140 -16.61 31.93 -2.26
N ASP A 141 -17.36 31.03 -1.65
CA ASP A 141 -17.01 30.45 -0.33
C ASP A 141 -15.89 29.44 -0.51
N VAL A 142 -14.70 29.84 -0.08
CA VAL A 142 -13.46 29.05 -0.22
C VAL A 142 -13.52 27.73 0.56
N ASN A 143 -14.32 27.68 1.63
CA ASN A 143 -14.46 26.51 2.52
C ASN A 143 -15.77 25.74 2.30
N ALA A 144 -16.50 26.01 1.23
CA ALA A 144 -17.71 25.27 0.90
C ALA A 144 -17.38 23.79 0.58
N VAL A 145 -18.00 22.87 1.32
CA VAL A 145 -17.93 21.42 1.03
C VAL A 145 -19.20 21.06 0.25
N ILE A 146 -19.07 20.92 -1.06
CA ILE A 146 -20.18 20.60 -1.96
C ILE A 146 -19.84 19.31 -2.70
N GLY A 147 -20.73 18.31 -2.67
CA GLY A 147 -20.44 16.99 -3.25
C GLY A 147 -19.24 16.32 -2.58
N GLY A 148 -19.16 16.44 -1.27
CA GLY A 148 -18.21 15.71 -0.44
C GLY A 148 -16.83 16.34 -0.27
N LYS A 149 -16.44 17.34 -1.08
CA LYS A 149 -15.09 17.93 -1.06
C LYS A 149 -15.13 19.46 -1.16
N ALA A 150 -14.10 20.10 -0.66
CA ALA A 150 -13.84 21.54 -0.89
C ALA A 150 -12.85 21.73 -2.05
N ALA A 151 -12.79 22.93 -2.61
CA ALA A 151 -11.89 23.27 -3.71
C ALA A 151 -10.41 22.97 -3.41
N LEU A 152 -9.99 23.12 -2.14
CA LEU A 152 -8.63 22.82 -1.71
C LEU A 152 -8.29 21.32 -1.84
N HIS A 153 -9.25 20.41 -1.62
CA HIS A 153 -9.05 18.99 -1.83
C HIS A 153 -8.73 18.68 -3.30
N ASP A 154 -9.53 19.27 -4.21
CA ASP A 154 -9.40 18.99 -5.63
C ASP A 154 -8.12 19.60 -6.23
N SER A 155 -7.71 20.81 -5.79
CA SER A 155 -6.46 21.42 -6.25
C SER A 155 -5.22 20.63 -5.79
N CYS A 156 -5.23 20.11 -4.57
CA CYS A 156 -4.14 19.28 -4.05
C CYS A 156 -4.08 17.91 -4.73
N ALA A 157 -5.22 17.24 -4.92
CA ALA A 157 -5.30 15.95 -5.58
C ALA A 157 -4.80 15.97 -7.03
N ASN A 158 -4.97 17.11 -7.71
CA ASN A 158 -4.58 17.32 -9.12
C ASN A 158 -3.30 18.15 -9.29
N HIS A 159 -2.48 18.25 -8.28
CA HIS A 159 -1.16 18.94 -8.29
C HIS A 159 -1.15 20.40 -8.80
N HIS A 160 -2.25 21.14 -8.59
CA HIS A 160 -2.36 22.54 -9.02
C HIS A 160 -1.86 23.50 -7.92
N GLU A 161 -0.53 23.67 -7.86
CA GLU A 161 0.15 24.48 -6.83
C GLU A 161 -0.40 25.92 -6.75
N GLU A 162 -0.53 26.63 -7.88
CA GLU A 162 -0.96 28.03 -7.87
C GLU A 162 -2.41 28.19 -7.42
N CYS A 163 -3.29 27.23 -7.78
CA CYS A 163 -4.66 27.23 -7.27
C CYS A 163 -4.68 26.96 -5.76
N THR A 164 -3.89 26.02 -5.28
CA THR A 164 -3.72 25.74 -3.85
C THR A 164 -3.22 26.97 -3.10
N ARG A 165 -2.21 27.66 -3.63
CA ARG A 165 -1.66 28.92 -3.07
C ARG A 165 -2.70 30.02 -3.00
N LEU A 166 -3.48 30.20 -4.08
CA LEU A 166 -4.56 31.20 -4.11
C LEU A 166 -5.63 30.86 -3.07
N LEU A 167 -6.13 29.63 -3.04
CA LEU A 167 -7.15 29.21 -2.07
C LEU A 167 -6.69 29.46 -0.62
N LEU A 168 -5.46 29.07 -0.27
CA LEU A 168 -4.89 29.29 1.05
C LEU A 168 -4.75 30.79 1.39
N ARG A 169 -4.30 31.62 0.44
CA ARG A 169 -4.22 33.08 0.62
C ARG A 169 -5.59 33.74 0.85
N TYR A 170 -6.64 33.18 0.27
CA TYR A 170 -8.02 33.67 0.48
C TYR A 170 -8.71 33.02 1.68
N GLY A 171 -7.96 32.34 2.56
CA GLY A 171 -8.44 31.83 3.84
C GLY A 171 -9.06 30.44 3.77
N ALA A 172 -8.64 29.60 2.82
CA ALA A 172 -8.99 28.17 2.84
C ALA A 172 -8.43 27.52 4.11
N ASN A 173 -9.26 26.74 4.79
CA ASN A 173 -8.83 25.96 5.94
C ASN A 173 -8.01 24.76 5.47
N ALA A 174 -6.71 24.76 5.75
CA ALA A 174 -5.80 23.66 5.39
C ALA A 174 -6.18 22.31 6.02
N ASN A 175 -7.01 22.31 7.06
CA ASN A 175 -7.48 21.14 7.78
C ASN A 175 -8.98 20.84 7.53
N ILE A 176 -9.52 21.35 6.44
CA ILE A 176 -10.93 21.10 6.09
C ILE A 176 -11.14 19.62 5.82
N LEU A 177 -12.22 19.08 6.38
CA LEU A 177 -12.57 17.66 6.22
C LEU A 177 -13.52 17.47 5.03
N SER A 178 -13.24 16.48 4.21
CA SER A 178 -14.20 15.95 3.23
C SER A 178 -15.29 15.14 3.93
N GLU A 179 -16.35 14.74 3.21
CA GLU A 179 -17.36 13.80 3.74
C GLU A 179 -16.77 12.45 4.12
N GLU A 180 -15.72 12.01 3.40
CA GLU A 180 -14.93 10.82 3.69
C GLU A 180 -14.02 10.98 4.91
N GLY A 181 -13.98 12.19 5.51
CA GLY A 181 -13.13 12.51 6.65
C GLY A 181 -11.64 12.64 6.32
N LEU A 182 -11.33 12.97 5.07
CA LEU A 182 -9.97 13.26 4.61
C LEU A 182 -9.68 14.76 4.67
N VAL A 183 -8.46 15.15 5.03
CA VAL A 183 -7.95 16.51 4.84
C VAL A 183 -7.17 16.61 3.52
N PRO A 184 -6.98 17.81 2.95
CA PRO A 184 -6.24 17.98 1.69
C PRO A 184 -4.88 17.28 1.66
N LEU A 185 -4.17 17.24 2.79
CA LEU A 185 -2.87 16.60 2.90
C LEU A 185 -2.91 15.07 2.65
N HIS A 186 -4.04 14.39 2.89
CA HIS A 186 -4.22 12.97 2.55
C HIS A 186 -4.36 12.73 1.04
N LEU A 187 -4.67 13.77 0.26
CA LEU A 187 -4.86 13.66 -1.19
C LEU A 187 -3.58 13.96 -1.98
N CYS A 188 -2.49 14.29 -1.30
CA CYS A 188 -1.17 14.42 -1.91
C CYS A 188 -0.57 13.02 -2.09
N THR A 189 -0.94 12.32 -3.18
CA THR A 189 -0.64 10.91 -3.42
C THR A 189 0.32 10.66 -4.58
N THR A 190 0.79 11.70 -5.24
CA THR A 190 1.77 11.63 -6.33
C THR A 190 2.95 12.56 -6.07
N GLN A 191 4.06 12.34 -6.78
CA GLN A 191 5.27 13.14 -6.58
C GLN A 191 5.06 14.61 -6.95
N GLU A 192 4.22 14.87 -7.94
CA GLU A 192 3.88 16.23 -8.41
C GLU A 192 3.10 17.03 -7.37
N THR A 193 2.52 16.38 -6.36
CA THR A 193 1.77 17.05 -5.29
C THR A 193 2.66 17.58 -4.16
N LEU A 194 3.97 17.35 -4.20
CA LEU A 194 4.89 17.80 -3.15
C LEU A 194 4.81 19.32 -2.88
N PRO A 195 4.77 20.21 -3.89
CA PRO A 195 4.62 21.64 -3.65
C PRO A 195 3.29 21.99 -2.95
N CYS A 196 2.21 21.29 -3.28
CA CYS A 196 0.92 21.47 -2.60
C CYS A 196 1.00 21.02 -1.13
N ALA A 197 1.65 19.88 -0.85
CA ALA A 197 1.86 19.40 0.52
C ALA A 197 2.69 20.37 1.35
N GLN A 198 3.74 20.94 0.77
CA GLN A 198 4.58 21.96 1.41
C GLN A 198 3.76 23.21 1.74
N LEU A 199 2.99 23.75 0.79
CA LEU A 199 2.12 24.88 1.01
C LEU A 199 1.10 24.61 2.13
N LEU A 200 0.46 23.46 2.12
CA LEU A 200 -0.50 23.08 3.17
C LEU A 200 0.15 23.14 4.55
N LEU A 201 1.34 22.59 4.72
CA LEU A 201 2.07 22.57 5.98
C LEU A 201 2.52 23.99 6.40
N GLU A 202 2.97 24.82 5.46
CA GLU A 202 3.30 26.24 5.71
C GLU A 202 2.08 27.06 6.19
N TYR A 203 0.87 26.69 5.72
CA TYR A 203 -0.39 27.32 6.14
C TYR A 203 -1.08 26.57 7.32
N GLY A 204 -0.34 25.74 8.05
CA GLY A 204 -0.79 25.15 9.30
C GLY A 204 -1.62 23.88 9.15
N ALA A 205 -1.41 23.09 8.10
CA ALA A 205 -1.98 21.76 8.02
C ALA A 205 -1.40 20.87 9.11
N LEU A 206 -2.26 20.10 9.76
CA LEU A 206 -1.90 19.16 10.83
C LEU A 206 -1.33 17.86 10.23
N VAL A 207 -0.01 17.71 10.26
CA VAL A 207 0.70 16.55 9.69
C VAL A 207 0.27 15.21 10.30
N ASN A 208 -0.26 15.21 11.53
CA ASN A 208 -0.72 14.03 12.25
C ASN A 208 -2.25 13.85 12.23
N GLN A 209 -2.96 14.63 11.39
CA GLN A 209 -4.41 14.48 11.25
C GLN A 209 -4.73 13.09 10.72
N LYS A 210 -5.70 12.43 11.39
CA LYS A 210 -6.16 11.09 11.02
C LYS A 210 -7.34 11.18 10.05
N SER A 211 -7.39 10.30 9.07
CA SER A 211 -8.60 10.08 8.29
C SER A 211 -9.70 9.46 9.17
N ARG A 212 -10.97 9.70 8.83
CA ARG A 212 -12.09 9.17 9.61
C ARG A 212 -12.19 7.65 9.50
N ASP A 213 -12.07 7.12 8.30
CA ASP A 213 -12.40 5.73 8.02
C ASP A 213 -11.27 4.75 8.28
N GLY A 214 -10.02 5.13 8.15
CA GLY A 214 -8.88 4.20 8.34
C GLY A 214 -7.91 4.64 9.42
N HIS A 215 -8.17 5.77 10.09
CA HIS A 215 -7.24 6.39 11.03
C HIS A 215 -5.82 6.55 10.46
N ALA A 216 -5.68 6.54 9.14
CA ALA A 216 -4.42 6.76 8.46
C ALA A 216 -3.99 8.22 8.59
N SER A 217 -2.72 8.48 8.83
CA SER A 217 -2.12 9.81 8.77
C SER A 217 -1.58 10.09 7.36
N PRO A 218 -1.27 11.35 7.01
CA PRO A 218 -0.58 11.65 5.74
C PRO A 218 0.70 10.86 5.54
N LEU A 219 1.44 10.55 6.62
CA LEU A 219 2.64 9.71 6.56
C LEU A 219 2.33 8.28 6.07
N HIS A 220 1.20 7.68 6.49
CA HIS A 220 0.77 6.37 5.96
C HIS A 220 0.44 6.44 4.48
N VAL A 221 -0.22 7.51 4.04
CA VAL A 221 -0.55 7.70 2.63
C VAL A 221 0.72 7.86 1.80
N ALA A 222 1.66 8.72 2.20
CA ALA A 222 2.93 8.89 1.52
C ALA A 222 3.73 7.58 1.45
N SER A 223 3.74 6.80 2.54
CA SER A 223 4.42 5.50 2.62
C SER A 223 3.78 4.46 1.71
N ARG A 224 2.44 4.44 1.62
CA ARG A 224 1.68 3.55 0.72
C ARG A 224 1.98 3.80 -0.75
N HIS A 225 2.22 5.05 -1.12
CA HIS A 225 2.50 5.44 -2.51
C HIS A 225 4.00 5.55 -2.83
N GLY A 226 4.89 5.17 -1.91
CA GLY A 226 6.33 5.20 -2.14
C GLY A 226 6.90 6.61 -2.36
N LEU A 227 6.35 7.63 -1.69
CA LEU A 227 6.70 9.04 -1.89
C LEU A 227 7.78 9.49 -0.90
N GLU A 228 9.04 9.26 -1.25
CA GLU A 228 10.20 9.58 -0.40
C GLU A 228 10.21 11.04 0.05
N ASP A 229 10.05 11.99 -0.88
CA ASP A 229 10.13 13.41 -0.57
C ASP A 229 9.01 13.88 0.36
N HIS A 230 7.78 13.32 0.20
CA HIS A 230 6.67 13.58 1.11
C HIS A 230 6.94 13.01 2.50
N VAL A 231 7.47 11.79 2.58
CA VAL A 231 7.86 11.17 3.86
C VAL A 231 8.89 12.04 4.57
N LYS A 232 9.93 12.48 3.86
CA LYS A 232 10.96 13.38 4.38
C LYS A 232 10.37 14.72 4.85
N LEU A 233 9.50 15.30 4.05
CA LEU A 233 8.78 16.54 4.37
C LEU A 233 7.94 16.36 5.64
N TYR A 234 7.11 15.31 5.71
CA TYR A 234 6.21 15.10 6.86
C TYR A 234 6.98 14.81 8.14
N LEU A 235 8.06 14.04 8.08
CA LEU A 235 8.93 13.80 9.24
C LEU A 235 9.60 15.10 9.73
N SER A 236 10.01 16.00 8.83
CA SER A 236 10.58 17.31 9.20
C SER A 236 9.58 18.22 9.91
N TYR A 237 8.27 18.04 9.63
CA TYR A 237 7.17 18.73 10.32
C TYR A 237 6.62 17.97 11.53
N GLY A 238 7.33 16.95 12.02
CA GLY A 238 6.99 16.21 13.23
C GLY A 238 5.89 15.17 13.07
N ALA A 239 5.85 14.50 11.91
CA ALA A 239 4.95 13.37 11.73
C ALA A 239 5.27 12.26 12.75
N ASN A 240 4.23 11.71 13.38
CA ASN A 240 4.37 10.63 14.35
C ASN A 240 4.62 9.30 13.64
N ILE A 241 5.86 8.86 13.65
CA ILE A 241 6.32 7.63 13.01
C ILE A 241 5.73 6.36 13.63
N ALA A 242 5.37 6.41 14.92
CA ALA A 242 4.80 5.28 15.66
C ALA A 242 3.26 5.23 15.58
N HIS A 243 2.64 6.16 14.83
CA HIS A 243 1.21 6.16 14.69
C HIS A 243 0.73 4.88 14.00
N ARG A 244 -0.37 4.31 14.52
CA ARG A 244 -1.02 3.12 13.98
C ARG A 244 -2.37 3.48 13.36
N ASN A 245 -2.62 2.97 12.17
CA ASN A 245 -3.92 3.07 11.50
C ASN A 245 -4.94 2.11 12.16
N GLN A 246 -6.15 2.02 11.61
CA GLN A 246 -7.21 1.12 12.12
C GLN A 246 -6.83 -0.36 12.04
N GLU A 247 -5.97 -0.74 11.12
CA GLU A 247 -5.45 -2.10 10.97
C GLU A 247 -4.25 -2.39 11.91
N GLY A 248 -3.89 -1.42 12.74
CA GLY A 248 -2.74 -1.50 13.65
C GLY A 248 -1.38 -1.30 12.96
N GLU A 249 -1.37 -0.93 11.67
CA GLU A 249 -0.16 -0.76 10.89
C GLU A 249 0.49 0.61 11.13
N THR A 250 1.81 0.63 11.15
CA THR A 250 2.61 1.86 11.08
C THR A 250 2.89 2.22 9.62
N ALA A 251 3.41 3.42 9.38
CA ALA A 251 3.87 3.83 8.07
C ALA A 251 4.91 2.87 7.47
N LEU A 252 5.77 2.27 8.31
CA LEU A 252 6.74 1.26 7.91
C LEU A 252 6.07 -0.03 7.42
N ASN A 253 5.06 -0.56 8.16
CA ASN A 253 4.28 -1.71 7.70
C ASN A 253 3.63 -1.44 6.35
N THR A 254 3.00 -0.25 6.23
CA THR A 254 2.31 0.15 5.00
C THR A 254 3.28 0.23 3.81
N ALA A 255 4.49 0.81 3.99
CA ALA A 255 5.50 0.86 2.94
C ALA A 255 5.93 -0.54 2.50
N CYS A 256 6.25 -1.43 3.45
CA CYS A 256 6.66 -2.81 3.16
C CYS A 256 5.55 -3.63 2.50
N ALA A 257 4.28 -3.40 2.86
CA ALA A 257 3.14 -4.10 2.29
C ALA A 257 2.80 -3.64 0.87
N SER A 258 3.10 -2.37 0.54
CA SER A 258 2.80 -1.77 -0.77
C SER A 258 3.92 -1.93 -1.80
N ALA A 259 5.07 -2.48 -1.40
CA ALA A 259 6.21 -2.75 -2.28
C ALA A 259 6.01 -4.06 -3.06
N ASP A 260 4.87 -4.21 -3.74
CA ASP A 260 4.46 -5.43 -4.45
C ASP A 260 4.90 -5.47 -5.91
N LYS A 261 5.36 -4.34 -6.44
CA LYS A 261 5.81 -4.22 -7.84
C LYS A 261 7.33 -4.06 -7.91
N PRO A 262 8.02 -4.94 -8.61
CA PRO A 262 9.48 -4.87 -8.75
C PRO A 262 9.97 -3.55 -9.36
N GLU A 263 9.23 -3.00 -10.34
CA GLU A 263 9.61 -1.74 -11.01
C GLU A 263 9.61 -0.54 -10.04
N GLU A 264 8.79 -0.60 -9.00
CA GLU A 264 8.66 0.45 -7.99
C GLU A 264 9.54 0.19 -6.75
N ALA A 265 10.25 -0.94 -6.71
CA ALA A 265 11.05 -1.41 -5.58
C ALA A 265 12.03 -0.34 -5.03
N GLY A 266 12.69 0.41 -5.92
CA GLY A 266 13.63 1.45 -5.53
C GLY A 266 13.00 2.59 -4.73
N ARG A 267 11.76 2.99 -5.06
CA ARG A 267 11.04 4.04 -4.33
C ARG A 267 10.69 3.60 -2.91
N TYR A 268 10.16 2.39 -2.77
CA TYR A 268 9.81 1.85 -1.45
C TYR A 268 11.04 1.60 -0.57
N TYR A 269 12.15 1.16 -1.18
CA TYR A 269 13.41 1.03 -0.47
C TYR A 269 13.85 2.35 0.19
N GLN A 270 13.78 3.47 -0.55
CA GLN A 270 14.14 4.78 -0.01
C GLN A 270 13.18 5.22 1.11
N VAL A 271 11.87 5.00 0.93
CA VAL A 271 10.88 5.29 1.98
C VAL A 271 11.15 4.49 3.25
N VAL A 272 11.35 3.16 3.11
CA VAL A 272 11.66 2.28 4.25
C VAL A 272 12.93 2.72 4.95
N LYS A 273 13.98 3.03 4.18
CA LYS A 273 15.25 3.55 4.71
C LYS A 273 15.04 4.84 5.50
N GLN A 274 14.33 5.81 4.93
CA GLN A 274 14.05 7.10 5.59
C GLN A 274 13.27 6.91 6.90
N LEU A 275 12.28 6.01 6.92
CA LEU A 275 11.51 5.70 8.13
C LEU A 275 12.39 5.05 9.20
N LEU A 276 13.25 4.10 8.82
CA LEU A 276 14.16 3.43 9.76
C LEU A 276 15.23 4.38 10.31
N ASP A 277 15.83 5.21 9.45
CA ASP A 277 16.80 6.24 9.85
C ASP A 277 16.17 7.27 10.81
N SER A 278 14.86 7.48 10.71
CA SER A 278 14.09 8.35 11.61
C SER A 278 13.59 7.64 12.87
N GLY A 279 13.97 6.39 13.10
CA GLY A 279 13.67 5.63 14.32
C GLY A 279 12.38 4.82 14.29
N ALA A 280 11.88 4.42 13.12
CA ALA A 280 10.74 3.51 13.05
C ALA A 280 11.06 2.16 13.71
N ASN A 281 10.13 1.63 14.48
CA ASN A 281 10.31 0.34 15.15
C ASN A 281 9.97 -0.81 14.18
N VAL A 282 10.97 -1.64 13.88
CA VAL A 282 10.89 -2.77 12.94
C VAL A 282 10.02 -3.93 13.43
N GLN A 283 9.69 -3.98 14.73
CA GLN A 283 8.96 -5.11 15.34
C GLN A 283 7.45 -4.88 15.43
N ILE A 284 6.97 -3.67 15.14
CA ILE A 284 5.55 -3.39 15.26
C ILE A 284 4.78 -4.17 14.19
N ALA A 285 3.98 -5.11 14.65
CA ALA A 285 3.09 -5.87 13.79
C ALA A 285 1.79 -5.10 13.53
N GLY A 286 1.31 -5.18 12.30
CA GLY A 286 0.05 -4.62 11.85
C GLY A 286 -1.06 -5.67 11.75
N ARG A 287 -1.84 -5.61 10.68
CA ARG A 287 -2.95 -6.52 10.38
C ARG A 287 -2.48 -7.98 10.41
N LYS A 288 -3.28 -8.84 11.01
CA LYS A 288 -2.99 -10.29 11.15
C LYS A 288 -1.63 -10.58 11.80
N ASN A 289 -1.13 -9.66 12.62
CA ASN A 289 0.19 -9.76 13.26
C ASN A 289 1.38 -9.84 12.29
N HIS A 290 1.25 -9.27 11.08
CA HIS A 290 2.36 -9.16 10.14
C HIS A 290 3.32 -8.06 10.57
N THR A 291 4.59 -8.40 10.77
CA THR A 291 5.67 -7.42 10.95
C THR A 291 6.08 -6.85 9.58
N PRO A 292 6.82 -5.72 9.53
CA PRO A 292 7.40 -5.22 8.28
C PRO A 292 8.18 -6.30 7.51
N LEU A 293 8.89 -7.19 8.25
CA LEU A 293 9.66 -8.27 7.65
C LEU A 293 8.77 -9.33 6.97
N HIS A 294 7.60 -9.68 7.54
CA HIS A 294 6.64 -10.55 6.88
C HIS A 294 6.18 -9.96 5.53
N ASN A 295 5.84 -8.68 5.52
CA ASN A 295 5.39 -8.00 4.30
C ASN A 295 6.49 -7.93 3.24
N ALA A 296 7.72 -7.58 3.63
CA ALA A 296 8.86 -7.54 2.72
C ALA A 296 9.19 -8.93 2.13
N CYS A 297 9.07 -9.99 2.93
CA CYS A 297 9.27 -11.37 2.49
C CYS A 297 8.15 -11.84 1.55
N SER A 298 6.89 -11.46 1.82
CA SER A 298 5.76 -11.77 0.92
C SER A 298 5.86 -11.12 -0.45
N ASN A 299 6.57 -9.99 -0.55
CA ASN A 299 6.81 -9.26 -1.79
C ASN A 299 8.19 -9.56 -2.41
N CYS A 300 8.92 -10.50 -1.85
CA CYS A 300 10.25 -10.94 -2.30
C CYS A 300 11.29 -9.82 -2.46
N HIS A 301 11.16 -8.73 -1.70
CA HIS A 301 12.00 -7.55 -1.87
C HIS A 301 13.30 -7.64 -1.06
N ILE A 302 14.34 -8.23 -1.65
CA ILE A 302 15.64 -8.50 -0.97
C ILE A 302 16.24 -7.26 -0.31
N GLY A 303 16.26 -6.10 -0.98
CA GLY A 303 16.86 -4.88 -0.41
C GLY A 303 16.15 -4.40 0.85
N ILE A 304 14.81 -4.48 0.90
CA ILE A 304 14.05 -4.12 2.10
C ILE A 304 14.26 -5.16 3.20
N VAL A 305 14.28 -6.45 2.86
CA VAL A 305 14.57 -7.54 3.81
C VAL A 305 15.92 -7.34 4.49
N GLU A 306 16.98 -7.09 3.72
CA GLU A 306 18.32 -6.83 4.27
C GLU A 306 18.33 -5.59 5.17
N LEU A 307 17.68 -4.51 4.75
CA LEU A 307 17.61 -3.27 5.51
C LEU A 307 16.89 -3.47 6.86
N LEU A 308 15.77 -4.18 6.88
CA LEU A 308 15.05 -4.50 8.11
C LEU A 308 15.89 -5.37 9.06
N LEU A 309 16.59 -6.38 8.52
CA LEU A 309 17.46 -7.25 9.31
C LEU A 309 18.68 -6.49 9.88
N GLN A 310 19.26 -5.55 9.14
CA GLN A 310 20.31 -4.65 9.62
C GLN A 310 19.84 -3.80 10.81
N HIS A 311 18.57 -3.40 10.81
CA HIS A 311 17.93 -2.66 11.91
C HIS A 311 17.37 -3.57 13.01
N GLY A 312 17.68 -4.86 12.98
CA GLY A 312 17.37 -5.81 14.04
C GLY A 312 15.98 -6.43 13.99
N ALA A 313 15.37 -6.54 12.81
CA ALA A 313 14.13 -7.29 12.65
C ALA A 313 14.31 -8.76 13.05
N GLU A 314 13.37 -9.28 13.84
CA GLU A 314 13.37 -10.67 14.30
C GLU A 314 12.81 -11.60 13.22
N VAL A 315 13.60 -12.62 12.83
CA VAL A 315 13.31 -13.52 11.72
C VAL A 315 12.29 -14.62 12.04
N ASN A 316 12.02 -14.88 13.32
CA ASN A 316 11.23 -16.04 13.77
C ASN A 316 9.91 -15.65 14.45
N ILE A 317 9.45 -14.42 14.31
CA ILE A 317 8.13 -14.01 14.81
C ILE A 317 7.07 -14.68 13.93
N SER A 318 6.05 -15.28 14.57
CA SER A 318 4.90 -15.83 13.86
C SER A 318 3.76 -14.81 13.77
N ASN A 319 3.07 -14.82 12.64
CA ASN A 319 1.82 -14.08 12.46
C ASN A 319 0.62 -14.85 13.04
N CYS A 320 -0.62 -14.34 12.86
CA CYS A 320 -1.83 -15.00 13.35
C CYS A 320 -2.13 -16.38 12.72
N ALA A 321 -1.46 -16.74 11.62
CA ALA A 321 -1.60 -18.02 10.94
C ALA A 321 -0.40 -18.96 11.24
N ASP A 322 0.38 -18.63 12.28
CA ASP A 322 1.64 -19.30 12.65
C ASP A 322 2.71 -19.29 11.55
N ASN A 323 2.59 -18.43 10.54
CA ASN A 323 3.62 -18.28 9.53
C ASN A 323 4.70 -17.32 10.01
N THR A 324 5.95 -17.70 9.82
CA THR A 324 7.13 -16.86 9.99
C THR A 324 7.41 -16.02 8.72
N PRO A 325 8.27 -15.00 8.77
CA PRO A 325 8.73 -14.31 7.56
C PRO A 325 9.31 -15.26 6.50
N MET A 326 9.98 -16.35 6.93
CA MET A 326 10.45 -17.41 6.03
C MET A 326 9.29 -18.11 5.32
N ASP A 327 8.22 -18.48 6.03
CA ASP A 327 7.06 -19.13 5.42
C ASP A 327 6.39 -18.20 4.40
N CYS A 328 6.35 -16.89 4.68
CA CYS A 328 5.86 -15.88 3.74
C CYS A 328 6.74 -15.79 2.48
N ALA A 329 8.07 -15.81 2.64
CA ALA A 329 8.99 -15.82 1.51
C ALA A 329 8.81 -17.08 0.64
N LEU A 330 8.65 -18.25 1.26
CA LEU A 330 8.44 -19.50 0.53
C LEU A 330 7.13 -19.50 -0.27
N GLN A 331 6.06 -18.97 0.31
CA GLN A 331 4.76 -18.85 -0.38
C GLN A 331 4.80 -17.87 -1.56
N ALA A 332 5.72 -16.94 -1.56
CA ALA A 332 5.90 -15.93 -2.60
C ALA A 332 6.78 -16.41 -3.77
N VAL A 333 7.52 -17.51 -3.63
CA VAL A 333 8.50 -17.98 -4.64
C VAL A 333 7.88 -18.12 -6.02
N GLU A 334 6.69 -18.71 -6.13
CA GLU A 334 6.02 -18.95 -7.42
C GLU A 334 5.62 -17.63 -8.11
N ASP A 335 5.24 -16.62 -7.32
CA ASP A 335 4.79 -15.32 -7.85
C ASP A 335 5.97 -14.42 -8.29
N TYR A 336 7.19 -14.65 -7.77
CA TYR A 336 8.37 -13.81 -7.94
C TYR A 336 9.62 -14.58 -8.41
N LEU A 337 9.46 -15.56 -9.30
CA LEU A 337 10.58 -16.39 -9.79
C LEU A 337 11.73 -15.59 -10.42
N GLU A 338 11.40 -14.49 -11.09
CA GLU A 338 12.39 -13.62 -11.76
C GLU A 338 13.14 -12.68 -10.79
N GLU A 339 12.63 -12.50 -9.58
CA GLU A 339 13.18 -11.61 -8.56
C GLU A 339 14.19 -12.29 -7.62
N GLU A 340 14.73 -13.43 -8.05
CA GLU A 340 15.74 -14.20 -7.31
C GLU A 340 15.33 -14.51 -5.85
N PRO A 341 14.16 -15.15 -5.61
CA PRO A 341 13.63 -15.43 -4.28
C PRO A 341 14.57 -16.23 -3.39
N GLU A 342 15.48 -17.00 -4.01
CA GLU A 342 16.53 -17.71 -3.31
C GLU A 342 17.46 -16.80 -2.49
N LYS A 343 17.65 -15.55 -2.91
CA LYS A 343 18.46 -14.59 -2.14
C LYS A 343 17.77 -14.20 -0.83
N VAL A 344 16.45 -13.99 -0.86
CA VAL A 344 15.65 -13.71 0.34
C VAL A 344 15.73 -14.89 1.31
N ILE A 345 15.54 -16.13 0.81
CA ILE A 345 15.60 -17.36 1.60
C ILE A 345 16.99 -17.51 2.23
N ALA A 346 18.06 -17.35 1.43
CA ALA A 346 19.44 -17.43 1.91
C ALA A 346 19.72 -16.38 2.99
N THR A 347 19.26 -15.14 2.79
CA THR A 347 19.46 -14.05 3.74
C THR A 347 18.75 -14.34 5.06
N LEU A 348 17.50 -14.80 5.03
CA LEU A 348 16.78 -15.19 6.25
C LEU A 348 17.46 -16.35 6.99
N LEU A 349 17.88 -17.40 6.27
CA LEU A 349 18.63 -18.52 6.85
C LEU A 349 19.95 -18.04 7.48
N ASN A 350 20.66 -17.13 6.82
CA ASN A 350 21.91 -16.56 7.33
C ASN A 350 21.72 -15.66 8.56
N HIS A 351 20.50 -15.14 8.77
CA HIS A 351 20.12 -14.39 9.98
C HIS A 351 19.46 -15.28 11.03
N GLY A 352 19.50 -16.60 10.86
CA GLY A 352 19.04 -17.57 11.87
C GLY A 352 17.56 -17.86 11.84
N ALA A 353 16.96 -17.84 10.67
CA ALA A 353 15.61 -18.35 10.50
C ALA A 353 15.52 -19.81 10.98
N ALA A 354 14.41 -20.13 11.63
CA ALA A 354 14.16 -21.47 12.17
C ALA A 354 14.10 -22.52 11.06
N PHE A 355 14.10 -23.78 11.50
CA PHE A 355 13.96 -24.94 10.60
C PHE A 355 12.69 -24.84 9.76
N ILE A 356 12.86 -24.94 8.44
CA ILE A 356 11.73 -24.89 7.49
C ILE A 356 10.99 -26.22 7.55
N ASN A 357 9.66 -26.15 7.71
CA ASN A 357 8.83 -27.34 7.66
C ASN A 357 8.87 -27.94 6.24
N PRO A 358 9.20 -29.25 6.06
CA PRO A 358 9.24 -29.88 4.74
C PRO A 358 7.96 -29.74 3.91
N LYS A 359 6.80 -29.58 4.57
CA LYS A 359 5.52 -29.31 3.88
C LYS A 359 5.49 -27.98 3.12
N MET A 360 6.36 -27.04 3.49
CA MET A 360 6.46 -25.74 2.81
C MET A 360 7.23 -25.84 1.48
N LEU A 361 8.01 -26.88 1.27
CA LEU A 361 8.80 -27.10 0.04
C LEU A 361 7.94 -27.14 -1.23
N LYS A 362 6.67 -27.51 -1.11
CA LYS A 362 5.71 -27.48 -2.23
C LYS A 362 5.58 -26.10 -2.90
N PHE A 363 5.80 -25.02 -2.15
CA PHE A 363 5.73 -23.65 -2.66
C PHE A 363 6.98 -23.21 -3.42
N CYS A 364 8.09 -23.96 -3.26
CA CYS A 364 9.36 -23.70 -3.93
C CYS A 364 9.67 -24.75 -5.00
N ALA A 365 8.74 -25.68 -5.24
CA ALA A 365 8.95 -26.81 -6.13
C ALA A 365 9.28 -26.39 -7.57
N SER A 366 8.80 -25.22 -8.00
CA SER A 366 9.07 -24.60 -9.30
C SER A 366 10.42 -23.85 -9.37
N SER A 367 11.15 -23.72 -8.24
CA SER A 367 12.43 -23.00 -8.19
C SER A 367 13.56 -23.91 -7.71
N PRO A 368 14.36 -24.54 -8.62
CA PRO A 368 15.50 -25.37 -8.26
C PRO A 368 16.53 -24.65 -7.38
N ARG A 369 16.75 -23.35 -7.62
CA ARG A 369 17.67 -22.52 -6.82
C ARG A 369 17.21 -22.37 -5.38
N SER A 370 15.95 -22.05 -5.17
CA SER A 370 15.36 -21.97 -3.83
C SER A 370 15.40 -23.32 -3.13
N MET A 371 15.07 -24.39 -3.84
CA MET A 371 15.17 -25.77 -3.32
C MET A 371 16.59 -26.15 -2.94
N GLU A 372 17.61 -25.77 -3.75
CA GLU A 372 19.03 -26.04 -3.44
C GLU A 372 19.41 -25.45 -2.09
N ILE A 373 19.12 -24.18 -1.83
CA ILE A 373 19.46 -23.49 -0.59
C ILE A 373 18.80 -24.18 0.60
N ILE A 374 17.50 -24.48 0.46
CA ILE A 374 16.71 -25.09 1.55
C ILE A 374 17.22 -26.50 1.85
N LEU A 375 17.40 -27.36 0.84
CA LEU A 375 17.88 -28.70 1.01
C LEU A 375 19.33 -28.74 1.55
N ASN A 376 20.13 -27.74 1.19
CA ASN A 376 21.48 -27.57 1.74
C ASN A 376 21.47 -26.97 3.18
N SER A 377 20.36 -26.51 3.69
CA SER A 377 20.23 -26.09 5.09
C SER A 377 19.85 -27.25 6.03
N TYR A 378 19.31 -28.34 5.52
CA TYR A 378 18.90 -29.51 6.31
C TYR A 378 20.08 -30.43 6.60
N ASP A 379 20.18 -30.91 7.83
CA ASP A 379 21.12 -31.99 8.20
C ASP A 379 20.69 -33.36 7.66
N ARG A 380 19.40 -33.55 7.45
CA ARG A 380 18.81 -34.76 6.86
C ARG A 380 17.53 -34.41 6.10
N VAL A 381 17.38 -34.93 4.90
CA VAL A 381 16.13 -34.86 4.13
C VAL A 381 15.31 -36.12 4.45
N VAL A 382 14.19 -35.95 5.17
CA VAL A 382 13.41 -37.08 5.72
C VAL A 382 12.43 -37.66 4.70
N SER A 383 11.78 -36.81 3.89
CA SER A 383 10.76 -37.22 2.90
C SER A 383 10.70 -36.19 1.77
N CYS A 384 10.32 -36.65 0.59
CA CYS A 384 10.07 -35.83 -0.60
C CYS A 384 8.57 -35.75 -0.95
N ASP A 385 7.69 -36.49 -0.28
CA ASP A 385 6.27 -36.64 -0.64
C ASP A 385 5.50 -35.31 -0.66
N SER A 386 5.97 -34.33 0.13
CA SER A 386 5.32 -33.03 0.27
C SER A 386 5.50 -32.09 -0.94
N TRP A 387 6.53 -32.30 -1.78
CA TRP A 387 6.89 -31.38 -2.84
C TRP A 387 7.03 -32.02 -4.24
N VAL A 388 7.35 -33.33 -4.31
CA VAL A 388 7.57 -34.02 -5.59
C VAL A 388 6.37 -33.90 -6.52
N GLY A 389 5.15 -34.09 -6.01
CA GLY A 389 3.91 -33.94 -6.79
C GLY A 389 3.57 -32.50 -7.18
N SER A 390 4.30 -31.50 -6.64
CA SER A 390 4.08 -30.08 -6.92
C SER A 390 5.07 -29.52 -7.96
N VAL A 391 6.07 -30.32 -8.38
CA VAL A 391 7.00 -29.90 -9.44
C VAL A 391 6.30 -29.97 -10.78
N PRO A 392 6.26 -28.85 -11.56
CA PRO A 392 5.74 -28.88 -12.92
C PRO A 392 6.54 -29.83 -13.82
N THR A 393 5.85 -30.54 -14.71
CA THR A 393 6.48 -31.55 -15.58
C THR A 393 7.59 -30.96 -16.45
N GLU A 394 7.40 -29.73 -16.94
CA GLU A 394 8.37 -28.98 -17.74
C GLU A 394 9.65 -28.71 -16.96
N MET A 395 9.50 -28.22 -15.70
CA MET A 395 10.62 -27.95 -14.81
C MET A 395 11.36 -29.24 -14.43
N TRP A 396 10.63 -30.36 -14.26
CA TRP A 396 11.26 -31.65 -14.00
C TRP A 396 12.15 -32.07 -15.16
N HIS A 397 11.70 -31.92 -16.39
CA HIS A 397 12.50 -32.25 -17.59
C HIS A 397 13.70 -31.33 -17.76
N GLU A 398 13.54 -30.06 -17.53
CA GLU A 398 14.62 -29.08 -17.65
C GLU A 398 15.72 -29.27 -16.59
N TYR A 399 15.32 -29.54 -15.33
CA TYR A 399 16.25 -29.69 -14.20
C TYR A 399 16.29 -31.12 -13.64
N GLN A 400 16.15 -32.11 -14.51
CA GLN A 400 16.05 -33.52 -14.12
C GLN A 400 17.21 -33.96 -13.19
N VAL A 401 18.46 -33.64 -13.55
CA VAL A 401 19.64 -33.99 -12.75
C VAL A 401 19.55 -33.47 -11.33
N PHE A 402 19.02 -32.24 -11.16
CA PHE A 402 18.83 -31.64 -9.84
C PHE A 402 17.77 -32.39 -9.00
N TYR A 403 16.58 -32.61 -9.57
CA TYR A 403 15.49 -33.26 -8.85
C TYR A 403 15.79 -34.73 -8.54
N ASP A 404 16.44 -35.45 -9.47
CA ASP A 404 16.91 -36.84 -9.23
C ASP A 404 17.95 -36.88 -8.11
N SER A 405 18.86 -35.90 -8.06
CA SER A 405 19.84 -35.75 -6.96
C SER A 405 19.14 -35.44 -5.63
N ALA A 406 18.11 -34.60 -5.64
CA ALA A 406 17.30 -34.29 -4.46
C ALA A 406 16.58 -35.52 -3.92
N LEU A 407 16.02 -36.34 -4.81
CA LEU A 407 15.38 -37.62 -4.44
C LEU A 407 16.41 -38.60 -3.86
N PHE A 408 17.58 -38.69 -4.46
CA PHE A 408 18.65 -39.56 -3.97
C PHE A 408 19.10 -39.21 -2.55
N LEU A 409 19.05 -37.93 -2.17
CA LEU A 409 19.43 -37.49 -0.82
C LEU A 409 18.42 -37.86 0.27
N VAL A 410 17.20 -38.27 -0.09
CA VAL A 410 16.19 -38.70 0.89
C VAL A 410 16.69 -39.89 1.70
N ASN A 411 16.69 -39.72 3.03
CA ASN A 411 17.17 -40.73 3.99
C ASN A 411 18.63 -41.18 3.84
N GLN A 412 19.43 -40.48 2.99
CA GLN A 412 20.88 -40.75 2.90
C GLN A 412 21.66 -39.93 3.94
N PRO A 413 22.75 -40.50 4.48
CA PRO A 413 23.64 -39.77 5.36
C PRO A 413 24.38 -38.66 4.58
N ARG A 414 24.38 -37.48 5.11
CA ARG A 414 25.12 -36.33 4.51
C ARG A 414 26.62 -36.41 4.85
N PRO A 415 27.51 -35.87 4.01
CA PRO A 415 28.95 -35.78 4.30
C PRO A 415 29.24 -35.09 5.64
N LEU A 416 30.30 -35.49 6.33
CA LEU A 416 30.72 -34.89 7.62
C LEU A 416 30.90 -33.37 7.54
N GLN A 417 31.44 -32.86 6.42
CA GLN A 417 31.60 -31.45 6.18
C GLN A 417 30.23 -30.71 6.19
N HIS A 418 29.22 -31.28 5.58
CA HIS A 418 27.86 -30.74 5.56
C HIS A 418 27.26 -30.76 6.97
N LEU A 419 27.36 -31.87 7.69
CA LEU A 419 26.84 -31.99 9.07
C LEU A 419 27.54 -30.99 10.00
N ALA A 420 28.87 -30.79 9.84
CA ALA A 420 29.61 -29.75 10.57
C ALA A 420 29.07 -28.36 10.26
N ARG A 421 28.78 -28.03 8.98
CA ARG A 421 28.14 -26.77 8.59
C ARG A 421 26.80 -26.57 9.32
N CYS A 422 25.92 -27.56 9.28
CA CYS A 422 24.62 -27.50 9.94
C CYS A 422 24.77 -27.32 11.47
N ALA A 423 25.70 -28.03 12.10
CA ALA A 423 25.99 -27.92 13.53
C ALA A 423 26.48 -26.49 13.91
N ILE A 424 27.45 -25.95 13.15
CA ILE A 424 27.99 -24.60 13.37
C ILE A 424 26.87 -23.56 13.23
N ARG A 425 26.08 -23.62 12.15
CA ARG A 425 24.97 -22.67 11.90
C ARG A 425 23.91 -22.77 13.01
N ARG A 426 23.55 -23.98 13.46
CA ARG A 426 22.61 -24.19 14.56
C ARG A 426 23.12 -23.59 15.88
N GLN A 427 24.43 -23.74 16.17
CA GLN A 427 25.05 -23.17 17.36
C GLN A 427 25.10 -21.63 17.33
N LEU A 428 25.32 -21.03 16.16
CA LEU A 428 25.32 -19.59 15.98
C LEU A 428 23.89 -18.99 16.03
N GLY A 429 22.89 -19.74 15.58
CA GLY A 429 21.48 -19.34 15.57
C GLY A 429 21.25 -17.98 14.94
N ILE A 430 20.55 -17.07 15.63
CA ILE A 430 20.27 -15.70 15.16
C ILE A 430 21.52 -14.84 14.92
N ARG A 431 22.67 -15.24 15.45
CA ARG A 431 23.95 -14.57 15.23
C ARG A 431 24.73 -15.15 14.04
N CYS A 432 24.11 -16.04 13.23
CA CYS A 432 24.81 -16.80 12.21
C CYS A 432 25.55 -15.87 11.24
N HIS A 433 24.91 -14.87 10.67
CA HIS A 433 25.56 -13.93 9.73
C HIS A 433 26.77 -13.20 10.35
N LYS A 434 26.57 -12.58 11.52
CA LYS A 434 27.65 -11.86 12.23
C LYS A 434 28.68 -12.81 12.83
N GLY A 435 28.24 -13.97 13.32
CA GLY A 435 29.10 -14.95 13.94
C GLY A 435 30.07 -15.61 12.96
N ILE A 436 29.62 -15.96 11.76
CA ILE A 436 30.47 -16.54 10.71
C ILE A 436 31.59 -15.60 10.35
N SER A 437 31.35 -14.29 10.18
CA SER A 437 32.39 -13.32 9.84
C SER A 437 33.44 -13.14 10.94
N GLN A 438 33.13 -13.49 12.19
CA GLN A 438 34.03 -13.40 13.33
C GLN A 438 34.89 -14.68 13.52
N LEU A 439 34.51 -15.78 12.85
CA LEU A 439 35.30 -17.01 12.91
C LEU A 439 36.63 -16.83 12.17
N LYS A 440 37.73 -17.25 12.78
CA LYS A 440 39.06 -17.22 12.16
C LYS A 440 39.22 -18.39 11.18
N LEU A 441 38.46 -18.35 10.06
CA LEU A 441 38.46 -19.38 9.04
C LEU A 441 38.94 -18.80 7.71
N PRO A 442 39.46 -19.64 6.78
CA PRO A 442 39.70 -19.24 5.40
C PRO A 442 38.42 -18.77 4.70
N SER A 443 38.55 -17.85 3.75
CA SER A 443 37.39 -17.26 3.00
C SER A 443 36.48 -18.31 2.37
N ALA A 444 37.04 -19.36 1.81
CA ALA A 444 36.28 -20.47 1.22
C ALA A 444 35.37 -21.19 2.23
N LEU A 445 35.76 -21.27 3.51
CA LEU A 445 34.94 -21.86 4.57
C LEU A 445 33.90 -20.86 5.06
N HIS A 446 34.19 -19.55 5.10
CA HIS A 446 33.18 -18.53 5.36
C HIS A 446 32.07 -18.60 4.32
N GLU A 447 32.44 -18.60 3.04
CA GLU A 447 31.48 -18.72 1.94
C GLU A 447 30.66 -20.01 2.04
N TYR A 448 31.30 -21.14 2.30
CA TYR A 448 30.63 -22.42 2.46
C TYR A 448 29.59 -22.41 3.60
N LEU A 449 29.88 -21.72 4.70
CA LEU A 449 28.96 -21.57 5.83
C LEU A 449 27.75 -20.70 5.51
N LEU A 450 27.82 -19.80 4.53
CA LEU A 450 26.75 -18.88 4.13
C LEU A 450 25.77 -19.47 3.11
N LEU A 451 25.80 -20.77 2.84
CA LEU A 451 24.93 -21.48 1.90
C LEU A 451 24.98 -20.90 0.47
N PRO A 452 26.13 -20.92 -0.20
CA PRO A 452 26.24 -20.39 -1.55
C PRO A 452 25.48 -21.27 -2.54
N LEU A 453 24.89 -20.64 -3.55
CA LEU A 453 24.35 -21.32 -4.72
C LEU A 453 25.50 -21.87 -5.56
N LYS A 454 25.48 -23.18 -5.85
CA LYS A 454 26.50 -23.83 -6.69
C LYS A 454 25.89 -24.58 -7.86
N GLY A 455 24.55 -24.64 -7.95
CA GLY A 455 23.84 -25.40 -8.96
C GLY A 455 23.77 -26.90 -8.70
N TYR A 456 24.21 -27.36 -7.50
CA TYR A 456 24.13 -28.76 -7.10
C TYR A 456 23.99 -28.91 -5.59
N LEU A 457 23.42 -30.03 -5.16
CA LEU A 457 23.24 -30.38 -3.75
C LEU A 457 24.56 -30.86 -3.15
N GLN A 458 24.89 -30.37 -1.96
CA GLN A 458 26.16 -30.62 -1.26
C GLN A 458 26.03 -31.69 -0.18
#